data_02caf16f21e81cbb4051995948cad6ea
#
_entry.id   02caf16f21e81cbb4051995948cad6ea
#
_cell.length_a   1.000
_cell.length_b   1.000
_cell.length_c   1.000
_cell.angle_alpha   90.00
_cell.angle_beta   90.00
_cell.angle_gamma   90.00
#
_symmetry.space_group_name_H-M   'P 1'
#
loop_
_entity.id
_entity.type
_entity.pdbx_description
1 polymer ?
#
loop_
_entity_poly.entity_id
_entity_poly.type
_entity_poly.pdbx_seq_one_letter_code
_entity_poly.pdbx_strand_id
1 'polypeptide(L)'
;SDVYKRQALGSPLGKILITDDFTPHFEEFKRAVEISHKMECPTIRMFSFYLPQESDPAAYEGEVFDRIGKFVDYASANDTLLLHENEKDIYGAMAPECKKLMDTFYGDHFKAIFDFANFVQCGQDTLEAYEMLKSYIAYIHVKDALKSDQSVVPAGYGDGNVAVILKRLSASGFDGFLSLEPHLFEFEGFHALEKDGRSIAVKEKKVLSGLETFTIAHDALMKLLDN
;
A
#
# COMPACT_ATOMS: atom_id res chain seq x y z
N SER A 1 21.69 17.12 11.44
CA SER A 1 20.68 16.45 12.17
C SER A 1 19.37 16.34 11.42
N ASP A 2 19.03 15.15 11.04
CA ASP A 2 18.01 14.81 10.08
C ASP A 2 16.70 14.49 10.79
N VAL A 3 15.98 15.52 11.25
CA VAL A 3 14.66 15.34 11.88
C VAL A 3 13.59 14.97 10.84
N TYR A 4 13.83 15.25 9.56
CA TYR A 4 12.88 15.01 8.47
C TYR A 4 13.54 14.18 7.36
N LYS A 5 13.50 12.85 7.47
CA LYS A 5 13.85 11.96 6.36
C LYS A 5 12.60 11.65 5.52
N ARG A 6 12.72 11.77 4.20
CA ARG A 6 11.73 11.22 3.28
C ARG A 6 11.88 9.70 3.28
N GLN A 7 10.79 8.97 3.54
CA GLN A 7 10.82 7.52 3.69
C GLN A 7 10.54 6.81 2.37
N ALA A 8 9.55 7.30 1.64
CA ALA A 8 9.17 6.79 0.34
C ALA A 8 8.48 7.89 -0.47
N LEU A 9 8.59 7.81 -1.79
CA LEU A 9 7.80 8.61 -2.71
C LEU A 9 6.44 7.92 -2.90
N GLY A 10 5.36 8.52 -2.42
CA GLY A 10 4.00 8.08 -2.71
C GLY A 10 3.68 8.36 -4.19
N SER A 11 3.30 7.35 -4.93
CA SER A 11 3.03 7.47 -6.36
C SER A 11 1.79 6.69 -6.78
N PRO A 12 1.11 7.07 -7.89
CA PRO A 12 0.04 6.29 -8.50
C PRO A 12 0.57 5.25 -9.51
N LEU A 13 1.84 4.93 -9.51
CA LEU A 13 2.43 3.98 -10.44
C LEU A 13 1.76 2.61 -10.31
N GLY A 14 1.31 2.07 -11.44
CA GLY A 14 0.50 0.85 -11.48
C GLY A 14 -1.01 1.08 -11.31
N LYS A 15 -1.48 2.31 -11.09
CA LYS A 15 -2.93 2.65 -11.05
C LYS A 15 -3.47 3.04 -12.45
N ILE A 16 -3.20 2.22 -13.45
CA ILE A 16 -3.83 2.24 -14.77
C ILE A 16 -4.50 0.88 -15.04
N LEU A 17 -5.43 0.80 -15.98
CA LEU A 17 -5.97 -0.49 -16.39
C LEU A 17 -4.88 -1.34 -17.04
N ILE A 18 -4.88 -2.65 -16.76
CA ILE A 18 -3.94 -3.58 -17.40
C ILE A 18 -4.07 -3.62 -18.92
N THR A 19 -5.21 -3.21 -19.45
CA THR A 19 -5.50 -3.13 -20.89
C THR A 19 -5.08 -1.80 -21.53
N ASP A 20 -4.68 -0.80 -20.73
CA ASP A 20 -4.21 0.49 -21.25
C ASP A 20 -2.81 0.35 -21.89
N ASP A 21 -2.45 1.29 -22.79
CA ASP A 21 -1.09 1.38 -23.30
C ASP A 21 -0.11 1.64 -22.14
N PHE A 22 0.83 0.72 -22.00
CA PHE A 22 1.83 0.78 -20.94
C PHE A 22 2.95 1.80 -21.21
N THR A 23 3.20 2.14 -22.47
CA THR A 23 4.34 2.97 -22.84
C THR A 23 4.36 4.33 -22.16
N PRO A 24 3.27 5.12 -22.16
CA PRO A 24 3.26 6.40 -21.45
C PRO A 24 3.48 6.25 -19.95
N HIS A 25 2.88 5.21 -19.35
CA HIS A 25 3.00 4.95 -17.92
C HIS A 25 4.42 4.53 -17.52
N PHE A 26 5.12 3.80 -18.39
CA PHE A 26 6.52 3.46 -18.17
C PHE A 26 7.43 4.70 -18.24
N GLU A 27 7.14 5.67 -19.09
CA GLU A 27 7.87 6.96 -19.12
C GLU A 27 7.59 7.79 -17.84
N GLU A 28 6.36 7.78 -17.33
CA GLU A 28 6.02 8.37 -16.02
C GLU A 28 6.82 7.71 -14.89
N PHE A 29 6.96 6.40 -14.93
CA PHE A 29 7.77 5.66 -13.96
C PHE A 29 9.25 6.09 -14.01
N LYS A 30 9.86 6.17 -15.18
CA LYS A 30 11.24 6.66 -15.33
C LYS A 30 11.40 8.06 -14.73
N ARG A 31 10.41 8.92 -14.97
CA ARG A 31 10.39 10.26 -14.39
C ARG A 31 10.27 10.23 -12.86
N ALA A 32 9.47 9.34 -12.30
CA ALA A 32 9.36 9.17 -10.85
C ALA A 32 10.69 8.70 -10.23
N VAL A 33 11.43 7.81 -10.89
CA VAL A 33 12.78 7.39 -10.47
C VAL A 33 13.75 8.58 -10.45
N GLU A 34 13.78 9.41 -11.50
CA GLU A 34 14.62 10.62 -11.51
C GLU A 34 14.26 11.57 -10.35
N ILE A 35 12.97 11.75 -10.07
CA ILE A 35 12.49 12.63 -8.99
C ILE A 35 12.91 12.05 -7.63
N SER A 36 12.75 10.75 -7.42
CA SER A 36 13.10 10.08 -6.15
C SER A 36 14.58 10.29 -5.80
N HIS A 37 15.47 10.17 -6.79
CA HIS A 37 16.89 10.44 -6.61
C HIS A 37 17.18 11.92 -6.31
N LYS A 38 16.55 12.86 -7.03
CA LYS A 38 16.67 14.30 -6.74
C LYS A 38 16.17 14.67 -5.34
N MET A 39 15.22 13.89 -4.81
CA MET A 39 14.69 14.07 -3.46
C MET A 39 15.51 13.32 -2.40
N GLU A 40 16.59 12.65 -2.78
CA GLU A 40 17.39 11.78 -1.89
C GLU A 40 16.53 10.72 -1.19
N CYS A 41 15.56 10.15 -1.91
CA CYS A 41 14.62 9.15 -1.42
C CYS A 41 14.38 8.08 -2.50
N PRO A 42 15.36 7.17 -2.76
CA PRO A 42 15.27 6.19 -3.84
C PRO A 42 14.33 5.02 -3.50
N THR A 43 13.20 5.33 -2.89
CA THR A 43 12.16 4.37 -2.54
C THR A 43 10.83 4.87 -3.08
N ILE A 44 10.12 4.05 -3.86
CA ILE A 44 8.88 4.43 -4.53
C ILE A 44 7.79 3.40 -4.23
N ARG A 45 6.64 3.85 -3.70
CA ARG A 45 5.44 3.02 -3.60
C ARG A 45 4.81 2.85 -4.97
N MET A 46 4.32 1.64 -5.26
CA MET A 46 3.65 1.29 -6.51
C MET A 46 2.56 0.23 -6.32
N PHE A 47 1.79 -0.01 -7.38
CA PHE A 47 0.66 -0.94 -7.44
C PHE A 47 0.78 -1.89 -8.64
N SER A 48 -0.09 -2.90 -8.73
CA SER A 48 -0.03 -3.96 -9.74
C SER A 48 -1.16 -3.94 -10.76
N PHE A 49 -1.56 -2.76 -11.20
CA PHE A 49 -2.54 -2.47 -12.25
C PHE A 49 -4.00 -2.83 -11.89
N TYR A 50 -4.92 -1.94 -12.24
CA TYR A 50 -6.35 -2.23 -12.19
C TYR A 50 -6.71 -3.33 -13.18
N LEU A 51 -7.54 -4.27 -12.73
CA LEU A 51 -8.11 -5.28 -13.59
C LEU A 51 -9.50 -4.84 -14.10
N PRO A 52 -9.95 -5.30 -15.28
CA PRO A 52 -11.33 -5.11 -15.70
C PRO A 52 -12.29 -5.70 -14.67
N GLN A 53 -13.45 -5.04 -14.48
CA GLN A 53 -14.45 -5.49 -13.52
C GLN A 53 -14.85 -6.95 -13.76
N GLU A 54 -15.07 -7.70 -12.68
CA GLU A 54 -15.49 -9.11 -12.69
C GLU A 54 -14.54 -10.06 -13.46
N SER A 55 -13.30 -9.63 -13.73
CA SER A 55 -12.33 -10.49 -14.40
C SER A 55 -11.62 -11.41 -13.42
N ASP A 56 -11.22 -12.59 -13.92
CA ASP A 56 -10.31 -13.48 -13.19
C ASP A 56 -8.89 -12.91 -13.24
N PRO A 57 -8.23 -12.63 -12.09
CA PRO A 57 -6.85 -12.16 -12.05
C PRO A 57 -5.88 -13.07 -12.83
N ALA A 58 -6.12 -14.37 -12.86
CA ALA A 58 -5.28 -15.32 -13.58
C ALA A 58 -5.20 -15.04 -15.10
N ALA A 59 -6.25 -14.45 -15.68
CA ALA A 59 -6.27 -14.11 -17.11
C ALA A 59 -5.27 -13.00 -17.48
N TYR A 60 -4.90 -12.16 -16.52
CA TYR A 60 -3.99 -11.03 -16.74
C TYR A 60 -2.62 -11.20 -16.08
N GLU A 61 -2.40 -12.29 -15.36
CA GLU A 61 -1.18 -12.56 -14.61
C GLU A 61 0.08 -12.39 -15.46
N GLY A 62 0.09 -12.95 -16.67
CA GLY A 62 1.24 -12.85 -17.57
C GLY A 62 1.61 -11.40 -17.94
N GLU A 63 0.60 -10.57 -18.28
CA GLU A 63 0.83 -9.16 -18.62
C GLU A 63 1.23 -8.34 -17.39
N VAL A 64 0.65 -8.61 -16.21
CA VAL A 64 1.04 -7.97 -14.96
C VAL A 64 2.51 -8.26 -14.66
N PHE A 65 2.93 -9.52 -14.77
CA PHE A 65 4.31 -9.92 -14.50
C PHE A 65 5.30 -9.32 -15.50
N ASP A 66 4.94 -9.26 -16.80
CA ASP A 66 5.76 -8.61 -17.80
C ASP A 66 5.98 -7.11 -17.48
N ARG A 67 4.92 -6.38 -17.12
CA ARG A 67 5.02 -4.97 -16.78
C ARG A 67 5.75 -4.71 -15.47
N ILE A 68 5.47 -5.50 -14.42
CA ILE A 68 6.20 -5.41 -13.14
C ILE A 68 7.67 -5.75 -13.35
N GLY A 69 8.00 -6.77 -14.14
CA GLY A 69 9.38 -7.11 -14.50
C GLY A 69 10.13 -5.93 -15.10
N LYS A 70 9.52 -5.22 -16.07
CA LYS A 70 10.10 -3.99 -16.65
C LYS A 70 10.33 -2.89 -15.62
N PHE A 71 9.42 -2.71 -14.64
CA PHE A 71 9.63 -1.77 -13.54
C PHE A 71 10.81 -2.19 -12.67
N VAL A 72 10.88 -3.47 -12.28
CA VAL A 72 11.95 -4.00 -11.42
C VAL A 72 13.30 -3.92 -12.10
N ASP A 73 13.40 -4.28 -13.37
CA ASP A 73 14.63 -4.20 -14.17
C ASP A 73 15.16 -2.75 -14.22
N TYR A 74 14.28 -1.80 -14.51
CA TYR A 74 14.66 -0.39 -14.57
C TYR A 74 15.02 0.16 -13.18
N ALA A 75 14.29 -0.21 -12.14
CA ALA A 75 14.58 0.18 -10.75
C ALA A 75 15.93 -0.36 -10.30
N SER A 76 16.23 -1.63 -10.61
CA SER A 76 17.52 -2.25 -10.31
C SER A 76 18.68 -1.54 -11.01
N ALA A 77 18.51 -1.19 -12.29
CA ALA A 77 19.53 -0.45 -13.06
C ALA A 77 19.77 0.98 -12.53
N ASN A 78 18.86 1.52 -11.73
CA ASN A 78 18.92 2.87 -11.19
C ASN A 78 18.96 2.91 -9.64
N ASP A 79 19.32 1.83 -8.97
CA ASP A 79 19.42 1.73 -7.51
C ASP A 79 18.20 2.31 -6.77
N THR A 80 17.01 1.89 -7.21
CA THR A 80 15.72 2.32 -6.65
C THR A 80 15.00 1.12 -6.06
N LEU A 81 14.42 1.28 -4.86
CA LEU A 81 13.55 0.29 -4.24
C LEU A 81 12.09 0.57 -4.59
N LEU A 82 11.42 -0.40 -5.16
CA LEU A 82 9.97 -0.40 -5.36
C LEU A 82 9.28 -1.10 -4.19
N LEU A 83 8.26 -0.46 -3.66
CA LEU A 83 7.41 -1.02 -2.61
C LEU A 83 6.01 -1.26 -3.16
N HIS A 84 5.66 -2.51 -3.39
CA HIS A 84 4.33 -2.90 -3.84
C HIS A 84 3.33 -2.88 -2.68
N GLU A 85 2.28 -2.08 -2.82
CA GLU A 85 1.17 -2.02 -1.86
C GLU A 85 -0.01 -2.86 -2.34
N ASN A 86 -0.57 -3.67 -1.44
CA ASN A 86 -1.87 -4.30 -1.67
C ASN A 86 -2.98 -3.24 -1.65
N GLU A 87 -3.86 -3.28 -2.67
CA GLU A 87 -4.94 -2.29 -2.84
C GLU A 87 -6.12 -2.96 -3.54
N LYS A 88 -7.34 -2.43 -3.34
CA LYS A 88 -8.54 -2.93 -4.03
C LYS A 88 -8.45 -2.74 -5.55
N ASP A 89 -9.17 -3.59 -6.28
CA ASP A 89 -9.37 -3.55 -7.73
C ASP A 89 -8.09 -3.73 -8.59
N ILE A 90 -6.92 -3.94 -7.97
CA ILE A 90 -5.68 -4.28 -8.69
C ILE A 90 -5.40 -5.78 -8.65
N TYR A 91 -4.44 -6.25 -9.45
CA TYR A 91 -4.02 -7.66 -9.42
C TYR A 91 -3.63 -8.11 -8.01
N GLY A 92 -2.81 -7.33 -7.29
CA GLY A 92 -2.39 -7.59 -5.92
C GLY A 92 -3.38 -7.13 -4.86
N ALA A 93 -4.68 -7.32 -5.06
CA ALA A 93 -5.70 -7.00 -4.06
C ALA A 93 -5.73 -8.02 -2.92
N MET A 94 -5.46 -9.29 -3.21
CA MET A 94 -5.47 -10.38 -2.25
C MET A 94 -4.06 -10.91 -1.98
N ALA A 95 -3.87 -11.53 -0.82
CA ALA A 95 -2.56 -12.02 -0.40
C ALA A 95 -1.94 -13.09 -1.31
N PRO A 96 -2.70 -14.02 -1.92
CA PRO A 96 -2.14 -14.98 -2.87
C PRO A 96 -1.48 -14.32 -4.08
N GLU A 97 -2.11 -13.31 -4.68
CA GLU A 97 -1.58 -12.58 -5.84
C GLU A 97 -0.37 -11.72 -5.43
N CYS A 98 -0.43 -11.05 -4.26
CA CYS A 98 0.74 -10.36 -3.69
C CYS A 98 1.91 -11.34 -3.50
N LYS A 99 1.64 -12.54 -2.98
CA LYS A 99 2.67 -13.55 -2.77
C LYS A 99 3.31 -14.00 -4.07
N LYS A 100 2.54 -14.22 -5.14
CA LYS A 100 3.07 -14.58 -6.45
C LYS A 100 4.03 -13.50 -6.99
N LEU A 101 3.68 -12.21 -6.85
CA LEU A 101 4.56 -11.10 -7.21
C LEU A 101 5.85 -11.14 -6.39
N MET A 102 5.74 -11.34 -5.08
CA MET A 102 6.90 -11.43 -4.19
C MET A 102 7.76 -12.65 -4.50
N ASP A 103 7.18 -13.84 -4.68
CA ASP A 103 7.93 -15.05 -5.02
C ASP A 103 8.76 -14.89 -6.30
N THR A 104 8.33 -14.01 -7.22
CA THR A 104 8.98 -13.78 -8.52
C THR A 104 10.01 -12.66 -8.47
N PHE A 105 9.69 -11.54 -7.81
CA PHE A 105 10.47 -10.30 -7.96
C PHE A 105 11.16 -9.84 -6.67
N TYR A 106 10.89 -10.47 -5.52
CA TYR A 106 11.46 -10.04 -4.25
C TYR A 106 12.99 -9.98 -4.28
N GLY A 107 13.53 -8.88 -3.80
CA GLY A 107 14.97 -8.63 -3.71
C GLY A 107 15.26 -7.23 -3.21
N ASP A 108 16.48 -6.75 -3.48
CA ASP A 108 16.92 -5.43 -3.03
C ASP A 108 16.11 -4.28 -3.64
N HIS A 109 15.46 -4.51 -4.79
CA HIS A 109 14.75 -3.50 -5.56
C HIS A 109 13.23 -3.70 -5.62
N PHE A 110 12.68 -4.74 -4.97
CA PHE A 110 11.24 -4.98 -4.92
C PHE A 110 10.82 -5.67 -3.62
N LYS A 111 9.99 -5.00 -2.81
CA LYS A 111 9.52 -5.51 -1.52
C LYS A 111 8.05 -5.15 -1.31
N ALA A 112 7.43 -5.69 -0.26
CA ALA A 112 6.03 -5.46 0.05
C ALA A 112 5.82 -4.32 1.03
N ILE A 113 4.78 -3.51 0.78
CA ILE A 113 4.03 -2.78 1.80
C ILE A 113 2.89 -3.68 2.26
N PHE A 114 2.64 -3.71 3.55
CA PHE A 114 1.46 -4.37 4.11
C PHE A 114 0.50 -3.31 4.61
N ASP A 115 -0.67 -3.23 4.00
CA ASP A 115 -1.76 -2.36 4.40
C ASP A 115 -2.91 -3.18 4.98
N PHE A 116 -3.22 -2.98 6.25
CA PHE A 116 -4.24 -3.74 6.95
C PHE A 116 -5.65 -3.44 6.45
N ALA A 117 -5.97 -2.14 6.30
CA ALA A 117 -7.31 -1.72 5.92
C ALA A 117 -7.67 -2.17 4.51
N ASN A 118 -6.72 -2.08 3.57
CA ASN A 118 -6.94 -2.52 2.20
C ASN A 118 -7.25 -4.03 2.14
N PHE A 119 -6.57 -4.88 2.92
CA PHE A 119 -6.93 -6.29 3.02
C PHE A 119 -8.31 -6.51 3.63
N VAL A 120 -8.64 -5.81 4.72
CA VAL A 120 -9.99 -5.89 5.32
C VAL A 120 -11.07 -5.51 4.32
N GLN A 121 -10.87 -4.44 3.57
CA GLN A 121 -11.81 -3.94 2.55
C GLN A 121 -11.96 -4.91 1.37
N CYS A 122 -10.92 -5.69 1.06
CA CYS A 122 -10.98 -6.77 0.06
C CYS A 122 -11.55 -8.09 0.61
N GLY A 123 -11.90 -8.14 1.90
CA GLY A 123 -12.40 -9.37 2.54
C GLY A 123 -11.32 -10.41 2.86
N GLN A 124 -10.04 -10.04 2.75
CA GLN A 124 -8.91 -10.89 3.10
C GLN A 124 -8.73 -10.95 4.61
N ASP A 125 -8.53 -12.15 5.15
CA ASP A 125 -8.05 -12.29 6.54
C ASP A 125 -6.61 -11.79 6.66
N THR A 126 -6.40 -10.81 7.54
CA THR A 126 -5.10 -10.15 7.67
C THR A 126 -4.05 -11.00 8.37
N LEU A 127 -4.44 -11.96 9.22
CA LEU A 127 -3.50 -12.90 9.83
C LEU A 127 -3.00 -13.91 8.79
N GLU A 128 -3.89 -14.43 7.95
CA GLU A 128 -3.50 -15.29 6.83
C GLU A 128 -2.61 -14.53 5.84
N ALA A 129 -2.98 -13.29 5.48
CA ALA A 129 -2.16 -12.45 4.62
C ALA A 129 -0.77 -12.20 5.21
N TYR A 130 -0.70 -11.91 6.52
CA TYR A 130 0.57 -11.73 7.21
C TYR A 130 1.43 -12.99 7.16
N GLU A 131 0.88 -14.16 7.45
CA GLU A 131 1.65 -15.42 7.39
C GLU A 131 2.19 -15.72 5.99
N MET A 132 1.45 -15.35 4.94
CA MET A 132 1.91 -15.49 3.55
C MET A 132 3.02 -14.51 3.18
N LEU A 133 2.97 -13.28 3.71
CA LEU A 133 3.79 -12.16 3.23
C LEU A 133 4.90 -11.72 4.20
N LYS A 134 4.93 -12.19 5.43
CA LYS A 134 5.82 -11.68 6.51
C LYS A 134 7.30 -11.60 6.16
N SER A 135 7.81 -12.49 5.29
CA SER A 135 9.21 -12.48 4.87
C SER A 135 9.53 -11.45 3.77
N TYR A 136 8.51 -10.83 3.19
CA TYR A 136 8.62 -9.88 2.09
C TYR A 136 8.35 -8.44 2.53
N ILE A 137 7.77 -8.25 3.72
CA ILE A 137 7.34 -6.95 4.24
C ILE A 137 8.56 -6.10 4.60
N ALA A 138 8.66 -4.92 3.99
CA ALA A 138 9.67 -3.92 4.32
C ALA A 138 9.06 -2.62 4.85
N TYR A 139 7.74 -2.44 4.71
CA TYR A 139 7.06 -1.20 5.04
C TYR A 139 5.61 -1.49 5.45
N ILE A 140 5.08 -0.73 6.39
CA ILE A 140 3.71 -0.89 6.87
C ILE A 140 2.94 0.41 6.67
N HIS A 141 1.77 0.33 6.05
CA HIS A 141 0.77 1.38 6.11
C HIS A 141 -0.18 1.11 7.28
N VAL A 142 -0.16 2.02 8.25
CA VAL A 142 -0.95 1.88 9.47
C VAL A 142 -2.28 2.60 9.30
N LYS A 143 -3.28 1.85 8.92
CA LYS A 143 -4.70 2.18 9.00
C LYS A 143 -5.48 0.90 9.25
N ASP A 144 -6.70 1.01 9.75
CA ASP A 144 -7.55 -0.14 10.04
C ASP A 144 -8.94 0.07 9.44
N ALA A 145 -9.71 -0.98 9.27
CA ALA A 145 -11.05 -0.90 8.71
C ALA A 145 -11.99 -1.91 9.36
N LEU A 146 -13.28 -1.63 9.29
CA LEU A 146 -14.34 -2.55 9.71
C LEU A 146 -14.78 -3.42 8.53
N LYS A 147 -14.91 -4.73 8.76
CA LYS A 147 -15.50 -5.67 7.78
C LYS A 147 -16.96 -5.37 7.48
N SER A 148 -17.69 -4.82 8.46
CA SER A 148 -19.14 -4.63 8.38
C SER A 148 -19.59 -3.63 7.33
N ASP A 149 -18.83 -2.55 7.14
CA ASP A 149 -19.18 -1.43 6.25
C ASP A 149 -17.97 -0.85 5.50
N GLN A 150 -16.81 -1.51 5.62
CA GLN A 150 -15.54 -1.11 4.97
C GLN A 150 -15.02 0.27 5.38
N SER A 151 -15.60 0.87 6.43
CA SER A 151 -15.18 2.18 6.92
C SER A 151 -13.78 2.10 7.55
N VAL A 152 -12.96 3.12 7.27
CA VAL A 152 -11.64 3.25 7.89
C VAL A 152 -11.80 3.76 9.33
N VAL A 153 -11.04 3.16 10.22
CA VAL A 153 -11.01 3.48 11.66
C VAL A 153 -9.55 3.60 12.12
N PRO A 154 -9.28 4.21 13.29
CA PRO A 154 -7.94 4.23 13.86
C PRO A 154 -7.40 2.82 14.11
N ALA A 155 -6.09 2.66 14.00
CA ALA A 155 -5.42 1.37 14.17
C ALA A 155 -5.79 0.69 15.50
N GLY A 156 -6.17 -0.58 15.42
CA GLY A 156 -6.61 -1.40 16.56
C GLY A 156 -8.09 -1.26 16.94
N TYR A 157 -8.85 -0.47 16.20
CA TYR A 157 -10.30 -0.32 16.39
C TYR A 157 -11.12 -1.01 15.30
N GLY A 158 -10.45 -1.67 14.35
CA GLY A 158 -11.06 -2.40 13.25
C GLY A 158 -10.78 -3.91 13.30
N ASP A 159 -10.97 -4.53 12.16
CA ASP A 159 -10.83 -5.97 11.96
C ASP A 159 -9.47 -6.37 11.35
N GLY A 160 -8.52 -5.42 11.25
CA GLY A 160 -7.20 -5.62 10.61
C GLY A 160 -6.20 -6.39 11.46
N ASN A 161 -6.53 -6.80 12.71
CA ASN A 161 -5.62 -7.49 13.62
C ASN A 161 -4.30 -6.73 13.88
N VAL A 162 -4.33 -5.39 13.80
CA VAL A 162 -3.13 -4.53 13.81
C VAL A 162 -2.25 -4.81 15.02
N ALA A 163 -2.81 -4.85 16.23
CA ALA A 163 -2.05 -5.11 17.46
C ALA A 163 -1.28 -6.44 17.42
N VAL A 164 -1.95 -7.50 16.96
CA VAL A 164 -1.36 -8.85 16.91
C VAL A 164 -0.21 -8.90 15.89
N ILE A 165 -0.42 -8.30 14.72
CA ILE A 165 0.58 -8.32 13.64
C ILE A 165 1.78 -7.44 14.00
N LEU A 166 1.57 -6.23 14.55
CA LEU A 166 2.67 -5.36 14.99
C LEU A 166 3.52 -6.06 16.08
N LYS A 167 2.89 -6.76 17.02
CA LYS A 167 3.60 -7.55 18.02
C LYS A 167 4.44 -8.67 17.42
N ARG A 168 3.92 -9.38 16.40
CA ARG A 168 4.67 -10.43 15.68
C ARG A 168 5.83 -9.85 14.88
N LEU A 169 5.63 -8.71 14.21
CA LEU A 169 6.68 -7.99 13.49
C LEU A 169 7.80 -7.56 14.43
N SER A 170 7.46 -6.93 15.56
CA SER A 170 8.44 -6.56 16.58
C SER A 170 9.23 -7.75 17.10
N ALA A 171 8.55 -8.86 17.40
CA ALA A 171 9.20 -10.10 17.87
C ALA A 171 10.10 -10.74 16.82
N SER A 172 9.87 -10.50 15.53
CA SER A 172 10.72 -10.98 14.41
C SER A 172 11.91 -10.07 14.12
N GLY A 173 12.05 -8.92 14.82
CA GLY A 173 13.11 -7.95 14.58
C GLY A 173 12.86 -7.03 13.38
N PHE A 174 11.60 -6.81 12.99
CA PHE A 174 11.26 -5.86 11.95
C PHE A 174 11.73 -4.44 12.33
N ASP A 175 12.51 -3.83 11.46
CA ASP A 175 13.09 -2.48 11.60
C ASP A 175 12.66 -1.51 10.49
N GLY A 176 11.64 -1.89 9.70
CA GLY A 176 11.06 -1.07 8.65
C GLY A 176 10.18 0.06 9.19
N PHE A 177 9.65 0.86 8.29
CA PHE A 177 8.81 2.01 8.64
C PHE A 177 7.36 1.60 8.91
N LEU A 178 6.75 2.29 9.89
CA LEU A 178 5.32 2.31 10.15
C LEU A 178 4.79 3.68 9.74
N SER A 179 4.12 3.77 8.60
CA SER A 179 3.58 5.02 8.07
C SER A 179 2.09 5.14 8.36
N LEU A 180 1.70 6.22 9.03
CA LEU A 180 0.29 6.52 9.27
C LEU A 180 -0.39 6.95 7.98
N GLU A 181 -1.49 6.28 7.63
CA GLU A 181 -2.44 6.67 6.57
C GLU A 181 -3.84 6.85 7.17
N PRO A 182 -4.11 7.97 7.87
CA PRO A 182 -5.30 8.07 8.72
C PRO A 182 -6.64 7.92 7.99
N HIS A 183 -6.80 8.37 6.76
CA HIS A 183 -8.04 8.30 5.95
C HIS A 183 -9.35 8.43 6.77
N LEU A 184 -9.29 9.15 7.91
CA LEU A 184 -10.42 9.32 8.85
C LEU A 184 -11.33 10.49 8.47
N PHE A 185 -11.09 11.08 7.31
CA PHE A 185 -11.70 12.34 6.88
C PHE A 185 -11.79 12.37 5.34
N GLU A 186 -12.87 12.92 4.80
CA GLU A 186 -12.98 13.15 3.35
C GLU A 186 -12.07 14.31 2.93
N PHE A 187 -11.19 14.05 1.99
CA PHE A 187 -10.35 15.06 1.36
C PHE A 187 -10.66 15.09 -0.13
N GLU A 188 -11.00 16.26 -0.67
CA GLU A 188 -11.38 16.43 -2.08
C GLU A 188 -10.34 15.86 -3.07
N GLY A 189 -9.07 15.83 -2.69
CA GLY A 189 -8.00 15.22 -3.48
C GLY A 189 -8.07 13.70 -3.60
N PHE A 190 -8.74 12.98 -2.70
CA PHE A 190 -8.91 11.52 -2.81
C PHE A 190 -9.82 11.13 -3.97
N HIS A 191 -10.87 11.92 -4.23
CA HIS A 191 -11.77 11.69 -5.36
C HIS A 191 -11.07 11.75 -6.71
N ALA A 192 -9.98 12.50 -6.83
CA ALA A 192 -9.16 12.58 -8.05
C ALA A 192 -8.25 11.35 -8.24
N LEU A 193 -7.96 10.61 -7.18
CA LEU A 193 -7.10 9.41 -7.19
C LEU A 193 -7.92 8.11 -7.30
N GLU A 194 -9.21 8.15 -6.96
CA GLU A 194 -10.14 7.02 -7.07
C GLU A 194 -10.99 7.16 -8.33
N LYS A 195 -10.75 6.31 -9.33
CA LYS A 195 -11.46 6.38 -10.63
C LYS A 195 -12.98 6.18 -10.56
N ASP A 196 -13.55 5.70 -9.47
CA ASP A 196 -14.95 5.21 -9.44
C ASP A 196 -15.93 5.99 -8.56
N GLY A 197 -15.56 7.12 -7.99
CA GLY A 197 -16.52 7.97 -7.23
C GLY A 197 -17.23 7.24 -6.05
N ARG A 198 -16.75 6.06 -5.65
CA ARG A 198 -17.24 5.36 -4.46
C ARG A 198 -16.65 6.03 -3.24
N SER A 199 -17.36 7.06 -2.76
CA SER A 199 -17.05 7.64 -1.47
C SER A 199 -17.03 6.54 -0.42
N ILE A 200 -15.92 6.44 0.32
CA ILE A 200 -15.87 5.68 1.56
C ILE A 200 -17.02 6.23 2.42
N ALA A 201 -17.99 5.37 2.75
CA ALA A 201 -19.16 5.75 3.54
C ALA A 201 -18.71 6.23 4.94
N VAL A 202 -18.50 7.52 5.06
CA VAL A 202 -18.23 8.15 6.34
C VAL A 202 -19.60 8.47 6.96
N LYS A 203 -20.03 7.66 7.94
CA LYS A 203 -21.19 8.00 8.76
C LYS A 203 -20.99 9.37 9.38
N GLU A 204 -22.06 10.20 9.42
CA GLU A 204 -22.12 11.57 9.96
C GLU A 204 -21.02 11.86 10.97
N LYS A 205 -19.95 12.51 10.54
CA LYS A 205 -18.82 12.86 11.41
C LYS A 205 -18.80 14.36 11.61
N LYS A 206 -18.61 14.73 12.87
CA LYS A 206 -18.08 16.05 13.23
C LYS A 206 -16.91 16.33 12.29
N VAL A 207 -16.95 17.44 11.56
CA VAL A 207 -15.86 17.86 10.68
C VAL A 207 -14.62 18.11 11.54
N LEU A 208 -13.71 17.14 11.56
CA LEU A 208 -12.42 17.24 12.24
C LEU A 208 -11.41 17.88 11.28
N SER A 209 -10.47 18.64 11.81
CA SER A 209 -9.34 19.13 11.02
C SER A 209 -8.37 18.00 10.68
N GLY A 210 -7.54 18.18 9.65
CA GLY A 210 -6.49 17.22 9.31
C GLY A 210 -5.52 16.96 10.48
N LEU A 211 -5.25 17.95 11.31
CA LEU A 211 -4.42 17.79 12.50
C LEU A 211 -5.10 16.91 13.56
N GLU A 212 -6.39 17.10 13.81
CA GLU A 212 -7.13 16.27 14.76
C GLU A 212 -7.20 14.83 14.32
N THR A 213 -7.49 14.56 13.05
CA THR A 213 -7.53 13.19 12.50
C THR A 213 -6.16 12.52 12.53
N PHE A 214 -5.09 13.25 12.21
CA PHE A 214 -3.73 12.74 12.33
C PHE A 214 -3.38 12.43 13.79
N THR A 215 -3.72 13.30 14.73
CA THR A 215 -3.48 13.08 16.16
C THR A 215 -4.21 11.82 16.65
N ILE A 216 -5.47 11.63 16.26
CA ILE A 216 -6.23 10.42 16.62
C ILE A 216 -5.53 9.15 16.09
N ALA A 217 -5.07 9.16 14.85
CA ALA A 217 -4.36 8.02 14.26
C ALA A 217 -3.00 7.77 14.93
N HIS A 218 -2.26 8.83 15.21
CA HIS A 218 -0.97 8.76 15.92
C HIS A 218 -1.16 8.17 17.32
N ASP A 219 -2.07 8.70 18.11
CA ASP A 219 -2.29 8.26 19.49
C ASP A 219 -2.80 6.80 19.55
N ALA A 220 -3.60 6.38 18.56
CA ALA A 220 -4.03 5.00 18.43
C ALA A 220 -2.83 4.06 18.17
N LEU A 221 -1.92 4.44 17.26
CA LEU A 221 -0.71 3.66 16.99
C LEU A 221 0.22 3.62 18.22
N MET A 222 0.51 4.77 18.84
CA MET A 222 1.38 4.82 20.01
C MET A 222 0.87 3.93 21.13
N LYS A 223 -0.44 3.94 21.41
CA LYS A 223 -1.05 3.04 22.40
C LYS A 223 -0.86 1.56 22.10
N LEU A 224 -0.77 1.18 20.81
CA LEU A 224 -0.49 -0.21 20.42
C LEU A 224 0.99 -0.58 20.57
N LEU A 225 1.90 0.37 20.40
CA LEU A 225 3.34 0.15 20.52
C LEU A 225 3.82 0.13 21.98
N ASP A 226 3.10 0.78 22.89
CA ASP A 226 3.43 0.84 24.33
C ASP A 226 2.95 -0.40 25.11
N ASN A 227 2.15 -1.31 24.50
CA ASN A 227 1.62 -2.55 25.09
C ASN A 227 2.31 -3.80 24.55
#